data_1fd52829ff4d3c629f9879b64aaf9c76
#
_entry.id   1fd52829ff4d3c629f9879b64aaf9c76
#
_cell.length_a   1.000
_cell.length_b   1.000
_cell.length_c   1.000
_cell.angle_alpha   90.00
_cell.angle_beta   90.00
_cell.angle_gamma   90.00
#
_symmetry.space_group_name_H-M   'P 1'
#
loop_
_entity.id
_entity.type
_entity.pdbx_description
1 polymer ?
#
loop_
_entity_poly.entity_id
_entity_poly.type
_entity_poly.pdbx_seq_one_letter_code
_entity_poly.pdbx_strand_id
1 'polypeptide(L)'
;MPTITSVSPTTGPSSGGNSVVITGTGFGGPTTVRFGGTATTFTLDSPTQITAIAPPGTGTVQVTVSNADGTSNGVPYTYTSVVQVPVVSAVIPNSGPATGGTVVLILGSSFTGVTSVNFGATPALLFFALSSNLIIAIAPPGTGTVPVTVTNSAGTSAGVPFTYVSVPTLSSVTPNTGPVTGGTTVTISGTGFTGATGVSFGLLPAVSFTVVSDTQITAVTPAGIGSVPVTVTGPGGIASGVFFTYS
;
A
#
# COMPACT_ATOMS: atom_id res chain seq x y z
N MET A 1 -48.50 -23.08 11.77
CA MET A 1 -47.44 -22.36 11.02
C MET A 1 -46.75 -21.41 11.98
N PRO A 2 -45.44 -21.37 12.07
CA PRO A 2 -44.73 -20.43 12.95
C PRO A 2 -44.92 -18.96 12.48
N THR A 3 -44.80 -18.02 13.40
CA THR A 3 -44.83 -16.58 13.11
C THR A 3 -43.75 -15.89 13.92
N ILE A 4 -42.89 -15.09 13.26
CA ILE A 4 -41.89 -14.28 13.94
C ILE A 4 -42.47 -12.88 14.18
N THR A 5 -42.38 -12.39 15.43
CA THR A 5 -42.75 -11.03 15.80
C THR A 5 -41.57 -10.08 15.86
N SER A 6 -40.40 -10.57 16.25
CA SER A 6 -39.17 -9.79 16.30
C SER A 6 -37.90 -10.64 16.25
N VAL A 7 -36.79 -10.00 15.86
CA VAL A 7 -35.43 -10.50 16.01
C VAL A 7 -34.62 -9.47 16.78
N SER A 8 -33.74 -9.91 17.67
CA SER A 8 -32.90 -9.00 18.49
C SER A 8 -31.52 -9.64 18.72
N PRO A 9 -30.42 -8.94 18.36
CA PRO A 9 -30.36 -7.68 17.63
C PRO A 9 -30.84 -7.80 16.18
N THR A 10 -31.25 -6.68 15.55
CA THR A 10 -31.66 -6.61 14.15
C THR A 10 -30.48 -6.47 13.19
N THR A 11 -29.27 -6.31 13.73
CA THR A 11 -28.02 -6.15 12.96
C THR A 11 -26.90 -6.98 13.59
N GLY A 12 -25.91 -7.36 12.78
CA GLY A 12 -24.70 -8.01 13.26
C GLY A 12 -23.59 -7.99 12.22
N PRO A 13 -22.38 -8.47 12.58
CA PRO A 13 -21.23 -8.43 11.70
C PRO A 13 -21.42 -9.34 10.47
N SER A 14 -20.86 -8.93 9.34
CA SER A 14 -20.87 -9.73 8.10
C SER A 14 -20.15 -11.07 8.24
N SER A 15 -19.25 -11.21 9.21
CA SER A 15 -18.62 -12.48 9.57
C SER A 15 -19.58 -13.46 10.28
N GLY A 16 -20.75 -13.01 10.70
CA GLY A 16 -21.67 -13.79 11.54
C GLY A 16 -21.13 -14.05 12.93
N GLY A 17 -21.62 -15.14 13.56
CA GLY A 17 -21.18 -15.61 14.88
C GLY A 17 -21.89 -14.97 16.08
N ASN A 18 -22.65 -13.90 15.90
CA ASN A 18 -23.40 -13.29 16.98
C ASN A 18 -24.72 -14.04 17.24
N SER A 19 -25.12 -14.07 18.52
CA SER A 19 -26.39 -14.64 18.97
C SER A 19 -27.53 -13.70 18.62
N VAL A 20 -28.62 -14.24 18.11
CA VAL A 20 -29.84 -13.53 17.72
C VAL A 20 -31.04 -14.22 18.36
N VAL A 21 -31.77 -13.49 19.18
CA VAL A 21 -33.00 -13.96 19.81
C VAL A 21 -34.16 -13.70 18.83
N ILE A 22 -34.88 -14.73 18.49
CA ILE A 22 -36.07 -14.73 17.62
C ILE A 22 -37.29 -14.93 18.51
N THR A 23 -38.19 -13.97 18.56
CA THR A 23 -39.41 -14.05 19.33
C THR A 23 -40.60 -14.20 18.41
N GLY A 24 -41.55 -15.03 18.79
CA GLY A 24 -42.72 -15.30 17.95
C GLY A 24 -43.70 -16.28 18.59
N THR A 25 -44.43 -17.00 17.76
CA THR A 25 -45.36 -18.04 18.16
C THR A 25 -45.25 -19.29 17.25
N GLY A 26 -45.73 -20.40 17.75
CA GLY A 26 -45.76 -21.66 16.97
C GLY A 26 -44.39 -22.27 16.73
N PHE A 27 -43.42 -22.04 17.62
CA PHE A 27 -42.07 -22.59 17.51
C PHE A 27 -41.95 -24.04 18.04
N GLY A 28 -43.08 -24.74 18.21
CA GLY A 28 -43.07 -26.14 18.59
C GLY A 28 -42.41 -27.03 17.51
N GLY A 29 -41.26 -27.68 17.85
CA GLY A 29 -40.54 -28.56 16.96
C GLY A 29 -39.97 -27.87 15.68
N PRO A 30 -39.27 -26.70 15.78
CA PRO A 30 -38.66 -26.08 14.60
C PRO A 30 -37.63 -27.01 14.00
N THR A 31 -37.61 -27.08 12.67
CA THR A 31 -36.68 -27.94 11.91
C THR A 31 -35.55 -27.14 11.30
N THR A 32 -35.76 -25.85 11.05
CA THR A 32 -34.75 -24.99 10.41
C THR A 32 -34.97 -23.52 10.76
N VAL A 33 -33.87 -22.84 11.09
CA VAL A 33 -33.78 -21.38 11.13
C VAL A 33 -32.87 -20.92 10.00
N ARG A 34 -33.31 -19.91 9.25
CA ARG A 34 -32.55 -19.38 8.11
C ARG A 34 -32.40 -17.86 8.20
N PHE A 35 -31.23 -17.40 7.78
CA PHE A 35 -30.92 -16.00 7.46
C PHE A 35 -30.78 -15.90 5.94
N GLY A 36 -31.85 -15.43 5.28
CA GLY A 36 -31.97 -15.54 3.82
C GLY A 36 -31.95 -16.99 3.35
N GLY A 37 -31.05 -17.32 2.45
CA GLY A 37 -30.86 -18.69 1.95
C GLY A 37 -30.08 -19.63 2.87
N THR A 38 -29.39 -19.11 3.92
CA THR A 38 -28.45 -19.87 4.73
C THR A 38 -29.11 -20.39 6.00
N ALA A 39 -29.09 -21.71 6.21
CA ALA A 39 -29.51 -22.34 7.45
C ALA A 39 -28.47 -22.17 8.53
N THR A 40 -28.89 -22.09 9.80
CA THR A 40 -28.00 -21.90 10.94
C THR A 40 -28.34 -22.82 12.11
N THR A 41 -27.43 -22.90 13.07
CA THR A 41 -27.62 -23.57 14.36
C THR A 41 -28.48 -22.70 15.27
N PHE A 42 -29.33 -23.34 16.07
CA PHE A 42 -30.20 -22.66 16.99
C PHE A 42 -30.54 -23.53 18.21
N THR A 43 -31.03 -22.89 19.25
CA THR A 43 -31.64 -23.54 20.44
C THR A 43 -33.09 -23.08 20.54
N LEU A 44 -33.99 -24.01 20.77
CA LEU A 44 -35.39 -23.69 21.12
C LEU A 44 -35.45 -23.41 22.64
N ASP A 45 -35.56 -22.14 23.02
CA ASP A 45 -35.59 -21.76 24.43
C ASP A 45 -36.98 -21.94 25.03
N SER A 46 -38.05 -21.68 24.23
CA SER A 46 -39.43 -21.86 24.61
C SER A 46 -40.33 -21.95 23.35
N PRO A 47 -41.63 -22.27 23.47
CA PRO A 47 -42.58 -22.23 22.34
C PRO A 47 -42.69 -20.86 21.64
N THR A 48 -42.16 -19.79 22.26
CA THR A 48 -42.20 -18.43 21.74
C THR A 48 -40.82 -17.79 21.55
N GLN A 49 -39.74 -18.53 21.79
CA GLN A 49 -38.38 -17.97 21.71
C GLN A 49 -37.39 -19.00 21.16
N ILE A 50 -36.56 -18.54 20.23
CA ILE A 50 -35.42 -19.28 19.68
C ILE A 50 -34.20 -18.38 19.78
N THR A 51 -33.05 -18.95 20.19
CA THR A 51 -31.74 -18.31 20.08
C THR A 51 -30.98 -18.98 18.93
N ALA A 52 -30.64 -18.21 17.90
CA ALA A 52 -29.90 -18.65 16.72
C ALA A 52 -28.55 -17.95 16.60
N ILE A 53 -27.57 -18.59 15.97
CA ILE A 53 -26.29 -17.96 15.65
C ILE A 53 -26.37 -17.44 14.21
N ALA A 54 -26.18 -16.14 14.00
CA ALA A 54 -26.17 -15.58 12.66
C ALA A 54 -25.03 -16.17 11.83
N PRO A 55 -25.29 -16.77 10.66
CA PRO A 55 -24.23 -17.23 9.75
C PRO A 55 -23.52 -16.02 9.11
N PRO A 56 -22.35 -16.18 8.47
CA PRO A 56 -21.76 -15.13 7.64
C PRO A 56 -22.73 -14.70 6.53
N GLY A 57 -22.78 -13.38 6.26
CA GLY A 57 -23.70 -12.84 5.26
C GLY A 57 -23.44 -11.38 4.92
N THR A 58 -24.21 -10.86 3.95
CA THR A 58 -24.11 -9.47 3.50
C THR A 58 -25.48 -8.85 3.26
N GLY A 59 -25.57 -7.54 3.40
CA GLY A 59 -26.81 -6.79 3.17
C GLY A 59 -27.93 -7.14 4.17
N THR A 60 -29.17 -6.88 3.78
CA THR A 60 -30.36 -7.19 4.59
C THR A 60 -30.99 -8.48 4.08
N VAL A 61 -31.18 -9.43 4.98
CA VAL A 61 -31.79 -10.74 4.69
C VAL A 61 -33.03 -10.94 5.56
N GLN A 62 -33.90 -11.86 5.15
CA GLN A 62 -35.07 -12.24 5.93
C GLN A 62 -34.71 -13.42 6.86
N VAL A 63 -34.99 -13.30 8.15
CA VAL A 63 -34.92 -14.40 9.11
C VAL A 63 -36.24 -15.14 9.07
N THR A 64 -36.19 -16.46 8.90
CA THR A 64 -37.34 -17.34 8.85
C THR A 64 -37.14 -18.58 9.72
N VAL A 65 -38.24 -19.10 10.27
CA VAL A 65 -38.33 -20.36 11.02
C VAL A 65 -39.26 -21.30 10.31
N SER A 66 -38.85 -22.55 10.08
CA SER A 66 -39.68 -23.57 9.47
C SER A 66 -39.90 -24.75 10.44
N ASN A 67 -41.10 -25.31 10.40
CA ASN A 67 -41.47 -26.56 11.07
C ASN A 67 -42.39 -27.41 10.14
N ALA A 68 -42.98 -28.48 10.70
CA ALA A 68 -43.90 -29.34 9.93
C ALA A 68 -45.13 -28.59 9.39
N ASP A 69 -45.58 -27.50 10.02
CA ASP A 69 -46.73 -26.71 9.64
C ASP A 69 -46.41 -25.64 8.56
N GLY A 70 -45.14 -25.47 8.21
CA GLY A 70 -44.68 -24.53 7.19
C GLY A 70 -43.58 -23.56 7.63
N THR A 71 -43.40 -22.52 6.81
CA THR A 71 -42.36 -21.47 7.05
C THR A 71 -43.03 -20.18 7.51
N SER A 72 -42.41 -19.51 8.49
CA SER A 72 -42.88 -18.22 9.05
C SER A 72 -42.82 -17.08 8.03
N ASN A 73 -43.41 -15.93 8.37
CA ASN A 73 -43.05 -14.64 7.78
C ASN A 73 -41.55 -14.38 7.94
N GLY A 74 -40.99 -13.57 7.03
CA GLY A 74 -39.63 -13.05 7.16
C GLY A 74 -39.57 -11.80 8.02
N VAL A 75 -38.52 -11.68 8.85
CA VAL A 75 -38.17 -10.47 9.60
C VAL A 75 -36.78 -10.02 9.23
N PRO A 76 -36.55 -8.74 8.88
CA PRO A 76 -35.27 -8.27 8.37
C PRO A 76 -34.17 -8.33 9.42
N TYR A 77 -32.98 -8.78 8.98
CA TYR A 77 -31.73 -8.73 9.72
C TYR A 77 -30.65 -8.19 8.80
N THR A 78 -29.87 -7.19 9.27
CA THR A 78 -28.90 -6.49 8.44
C THR A 78 -27.46 -6.84 8.87
N TYR A 79 -26.68 -7.34 7.94
CA TYR A 79 -25.26 -7.55 8.12
C TYR A 79 -24.51 -6.24 7.92
N THR A 80 -23.66 -5.89 8.91
CA THR A 80 -22.80 -4.69 8.88
C THR A 80 -21.35 -5.11 8.67
N SER A 81 -20.68 -4.52 7.70
CA SER A 81 -19.25 -4.68 7.55
C SER A 81 -18.54 -3.80 8.59
N VAL A 82 -17.71 -4.41 9.42
CA VAL A 82 -16.82 -3.65 10.30
C VAL A 82 -15.59 -3.27 9.47
N VAL A 83 -15.49 -2.01 9.09
CA VAL A 83 -14.27 -1.48 8.47
C VAL A 83 -13.27 -1.25 9.61
N GLN A 84 -12.07 -1.83 9.47
CA GLN A 84 -10.98 -1.64 10.44
C GLN A 84 -10.02 -0.58 9.94
N VAL A 85 -9.35 0.11 10.87
CA VAL A 85 -8.26 1.05 10.53
C VAL A 85 -7.18 0.30 9.76
N PRO A 86 -6.70 0.87 8.64
CA PRO A 86 -5.64 0.24 7.87
C PRO A 86 -4.35 0.06 8.68
N VAL A 87 -3.60 -0.98 8.37
CA VAL A 87 -2.26 -1.19 8.91
C VAL A 87 -1.30 -1.28 7.73
N VAL A 88 -0.33 -0.38 7.66
CA VAL A 88 0.77 -0.45 6.69
C VAL A 88 1.94 -1.18 7.35
N SER A 89 2.42 -2.24 6.73
CA SER A 89 3.55 -3.03 7.21
C SER A 89 4.84 -2.76 6.44
N ALA A 90 4.75 -2.44 5.14
CA ALA A 90 5.91 -2.13 4.31
C ALA A 90 5.54 -1.25 3.12
N VAL A 91 6.52 -0.49 2.65
CA VAL A 91 6.49 0.31 1.41
C VAL A 91 7.70 -0.10 0.57
N ILE A 92 7.50 -0.55 -0.66
CA ILE A 92 8.55 -1.13 -1.51
C ILE A 92 8.47 -0.55 -2.93
N PRO A 93 9.52 0.14 -3.42
CA PRO A 93 10.71 0.55 -2.70
C PRO A 93 10.39 1.58 -1.61
N ASN A 94 11.23 1.68 -0.58
CA ASN A 94 11.09 2.64 0.52
C ASN A 94 11.85 3.96 0.28
N SER A 95 12.32 4.18 -0.95
CA SER A 95 12.96 5.42 -1.38
C SER A 95 12.73 5.68 -2.86
N GLY A 96 12.88 6.94 -3.26
CA GLY A 96 12.76 7.35 -4.66
C GLY A 96 13.21 8.79 -4.86
N PRO A 97 13.26 9.27 -6.13
CA PRO A 97 13.70 10.62 -6.45
C PRO A 97 12.80 11.69 -5.82
N ALA A 98 13.41 12.80 -5.43
CA ALA A 98 12.71 13.97 -4.89
C ALA A 98 11.67 14.56 -5.85
N THR A 99 11.81 14.32 -7.16
CA THR A 99 10.84 14.70 -8.20
C THR A 99 9.55 13.89 -8.16
N GLY A 100 9.50 12.82 -7.34
CA GLY A 100 8.38 11.89 -7.29
C GLY A 100 8.36 10.91 -8.47
N GLY A 101 7.19 10.32 -8.73
CA GLY A 101 6.98 9.39 -9.84
C GLY A 101 7.33 7.93 -9.50
N THR A 102 7.91 7.64 -8.34
CA THR A 102 8.20 6.26 -7.92
C THR A 102 6.90 5.48 -7.72
N VAL A 103 6.77 4.37 -8.43
CA VAL A 103 5.70 3.39 -8.18
C VAL A 103 6.09 2.57 -6.96
N VAL A 104 5.26 2.58 -5.93
CA VAL A 104 5.47 1.83 -4.70
C VAL A 104 4.37 0.80 -4.50
N LEU A 105 4.75 -0.34 -3.94
CA LEU A 105 3.84 -1.33 -3.38
C LEU A 105 3.71 -1.06 -1.88
N ILE A 106 2.49 -0.88 -1.40
CA ILE A 106 2.18 -0.72 0.01
C ILE A 106 1.54 -2.03 0.48
N LEU A 107 2.23 -2.71 1.37
CA LEU A 107 1.78 -3.97 1.96
C LEU A 107 1.18 -3.71 3.34
N GLY A 108 0.15 -4.48 3.70
CA GLY A 108 -0.49 -4.30 4.99
C GLY A 108 -1.77 -5.12 5.15
N SER A 109 -2.73 -4.54 5.86
CA SER A 109 -4.06 -5.14 6.05
C SER A 109 -5.15 -4.07 6.18
N SER A 110 -6.41 -4.52 6.05
CA SER A 110 -7.60 -3.67 6.17
C SER A 110 -7.67 -2.54 5.13
N PHE A 111 -7.19 -2.77 3.92
CA PHE A 111 -7.23 -1.81 2.82
C PHE A 111 -8.59 -1.77 2.11
N THR A 112 -9.66 -2.14 2.82
CA THR A 112 -11.03 -2.03 2.31
C THR A 112 -11.52 -0.58 2.40
N GLY A 113 -12.04 -0.05 1.28
CA GLY A 113 -12.60 1.30 1.23
C GLY A 113 -11.57 2.41 1.47
N VAL A 114 -10.33 2.24 0.99
CA VAL A 114 -9.28 3.27 1.08
C VAL A 114 -9.71 4.52 0.34
N THR A 115 -9.65 5.65 1.03
CA THR A 115 -10.02 6.97 0.51
C THR A 115 -8.82 7.84 0.20
N SER A 116 -7.67 7.62 0.87
CA SER A 116 -6.43 8.35 0.57
C SER A 116 -5.19 7.55 0.94
N VAL A 117 -4.11 7.82 0.20
CA VAL A 117 -2.73 7.42 0.50
C VAL A 117 -1.90 8.69 0.52
N ASN A 118 -1.16 8.94 1.60
CA ASN A 118 -0.37 10.14 1.74
C ASN A 118 1.10 9.82 2.01
N PHE A 119 1.98 10.65 1.46
CA PHE A 119 3.42 10.70 1.72
C PHE A 119 3.69 11.96 2.55
N GLY A 120 3.76 11.82 3.88
CA GLY A 120 3.70 12.94 4.80
C GLY A 120 2.35 13.66 4.71
N ALA A 121 2.38 14.96 4.42
CA ALA A 121 1.18 15.77 4.21
C ALA A 121 0.69 15.76 2.75
N THR A 122 1.46 15.19 1.80
CA THR A 122 1.16 15.24 0.37
C THR A 122 0.48 13.96 -0.08
N PRO A 123 -0.68 14.03 -0.76
CA PRO A 123 -1.35 12.85 -1.29
C PRO A 123 -0.53 12.21 -2.42
N ALA A 124 -0.61 10.89 -2.54
CA ALA A 124 -0.09 10.15 -3.68
C ALA A 124 -0.66 10.73 -4.99
N LEU A 125 0.14 10.76 -6.05
CA LEU A 125 -0.34 11.21 -7.38
C LEU A 125 -1.46 10.32 -7.90
N LEU A 126 -1.38 9.03 -7.59
CA LEU A 126 -2.38 8.03 -7.93
C LEU A 126 -2.21 6.83 -6.98
N PHE A 127 -3.31 6.14 -6.67
CA PHE A 127 -3.25 4.85 -5.98
C PHE A 127 -4.38 3.93 -6.40
N PHE A 128 -4.13 2.61 -6.28
CA PHE A 128 -5.12 1.56 -6.49
C PHE A 128 -5.00 0.51 -5.39
N ALA A 129 -6.07 0.29 -4.65
CA ALA A 129 -6.18 -0.84 -3.72
C ALA A 129 -6.51 -2.10 -4.53
N LEU A 130 -5.52 -2.98 -4.71
CA LEU A 130 -5.68 -4.22 -5.48
C LEU A 130 -6.32 -5.33 -4.66
N SER A 131 -6.13 -5.28 -3.34
CA SER A 131 -6.73 -6.22 -2.38
C SER A 131 -6.81 -5.58 -0.99
N SER A 132 -7.35 -6.32 -0.03
CA SER A 132 -7.33 -5.90 1.39
C SER A 132 -5.92 -5.81 2.00
N ASN A 133 -4.87 -6.23 1.28
CA ASN A 133 -3.50 -6.33 1.76
C ASN A 133 -2.46 -5.64 0.87
N LEU A 134 -2.87 -5.13 -0.30
CA LEU A 134 -1.96 -4.57 -1.29
C LEU A 134 -2.55 -3.32 -1.94
N ILE A 135 -1.77 -2.23 -1.92
CA ILE A 135 -2.01 -1.00 -2.68
C ILE A 135 -0.80 -0.75 -3.58
N ILE A 136 -1.04 -0.31 -4.81
CA ILE A 136 -0.04 0.34 -5.66
C ILE A 136 -0.28 1.84 -5.57
N ALA A 137 0.79 2.63 -5.37
CA ALA A 137 0.69 4.08 -5.35
C ALA A 137 1.88 4.72 -6.09
N ILE A 138 1.69 5.95 -6.55
CA ILE A 138 2.75 6.76 -7.17
C ILE A 138 3.11 7.88 -6.20
N ALA A 139 4.37 7.91 -5.78
CA ALA A 139 4.88 8.91 -4.85
C ALA A 139 4.82 10.31 -5.48
N PRO A 140 4.30 11.33 -4.78
CA PRO A 140 4.36 12.71 -5.21
C PRO A 140 5.80 13.26 -5.09
N PRO A 141 6.11 14.45 -5.65
CA PRO A 141 7.34 15.16 -5.31
C PRO A 141 7.43 15.43 -3.82
N GLY A 142 8.66 15.36 -3.27
CA GLY A 142 8.88 15.54 -1.84
C GLY A 142 10.34 15.63 -1.45
N THR A 143 10.61 15.81 -0.17
CA THR A 143 11.96 15.93 0.38
C THR A 143 12.08 15.20 1.71
N GLY A 144 13.29 14.72 2.03
CA GLY A 144 13.59 14.04 3.28
C GLY A 144 12.85 12.71 3.46
N THR A 145 12.72 12.26 4.68
CA THR A 145 11.99 11.04 5.03
C THR A 145 10.61 11.40 5.57
N VAL A 146 9.58 10.84 4.96
CA VAL A 146 8.17 11.11 5.31
C VAL A 146 7.44 9.80 5.63
N PRO A 147 6.43 9.81 6.50
CA PRO A 147 5.58 8.65 6.73
C PRO A 147 4.62 8.45 5.55
N VAL A 148 4.49 7.21 5.07
CA VAL A 148 3.42 6.80 4.16
C VAL A 148 2.26 6.28 4.98
N THR A 149 1.08 6.86 4.81
CA THR A 149 -0.14 6.52 5.54
C THR A 149 -1.27 6.19 4.58
N VAL A 150 -2.16 5.33 5.03
CA VAL A 150 -3.39 4.91 4.31
C VAL A 150 -4.59 5.24 5.17
N THR A 151 -5.62 5.84 4.59
CA THR A 151 -6.85 6.24 5.28
C THR A 151 -8.07 5.53 4.67
N ASN A 152 -8.97 5.07 5.51
CA ASN A 152 -10.31 4.63 5.15
C ASN A 152 -11.36 5.23 6.10
N SER A 153 -12.63 4.80 6.02
CA SER A 153 -13.71 5.31 6.87
C SER A 153 -13.53 5.03 8.37
N ALA A 154 -12.68 4.07 8.75
CA ALA A 154 -12.39 3.74 10.15
C ALA A 154 -11.24 4.58 10.74
N GLY A 155 -10.39 5.15 9.90
CA GLY A 155 -9.27 5.98 10.34
C GLY A 155 -8.05 5.91 9.45
N THR A 156 -6.94 6.43 9.95
CA THR A 156 -5.63 6.48 9.26
C THR A 156 -4.64 5.56 9.95
N SER A 157 -3.85 4.84 9.14
CA SER A 157 -2.79 3.94 9.62
C SER A 157 -1.67 4.69 10.33
N ALA A 158 -0.86 3.96 11.10
CA ALA A 158 0.51 4.39 11.41
C ALA A 158 1.32 4.55 10.12
N GLY A 159 2.31 5.45 10.14
CA GLY A 159 3.15 5.74 8.98
C GLY A 159 4.35 4.81 8.88
N VAL A 160 4.67 4.37 7.67
CA VAL A 160 5.91 3.66 7.32
C VAL A 160 6.81 4.61 6.54
N PRO A 161 8.11 4.71 6.85
CA PRO A 161 8.97 5.71 6.24
C PRO A 161 9.23 5.45 4.76
N PHE A 162 9.19 6.54 3.97
CA PHE A 162 9.67 6.63 2.60
C PHE A 162 10.65 7.79 2.48
N THR A 163 11.82 7.56 1.87
CA THR A 163 12.89 8.57 1.79
C THR A 163 13.01 9.12 0.37
N TYR A 164 12.86 10.43 0.24
CA TYR A 164 13.14 11.15 -0.99
C TYR A 164 14.63 11.42 -1.12
N VAL A 165 15.21 11.00 -2.25
CA VAL A 165 16.63 11.19 -2.57
C VAL A 165 16.75 12.26 -3.63
N SER A 166 17.56 13.29 -3.37
CA SER A 166 17.83 14.35 -4.35
C SER A 166 18.66 13.80 -5.52
N VAL A 167 18.44 14.36 -6.71
CA VAL A 167 19.31 14.13 -7.88
C VAL A 167 20.71 14.65 -7.52
N PRO A 168 21.79 13.91 -7.81
CA PRO A 168 23.15 14.43 -7.64
C PRO A 168 23.34 15.75 -8.40
N THR A 169 24.30 16.54 -8.02
CA THR A 169 24.77 17.68 -8.82
C THR A 169 26.27 17.56 -9.06
N LEU A 170 26.74 17.98 -10.23
CA LEU A 170 28.17 18.05 -10.53
C LEU A 170 28.60 19.51 -10.62
N SER A 171 29.71 19.84 -9.97
CA SER A 171 30.29 21.19 -10.00
C SER A 171 31.61 21.23 -10.77
N SER A 172 32.43 20.15 -10.70
CA SER A 172 33.72 20.08 -11.42
C SER A 172 34.20 18.65 -11.59
N VAL A 173 35.10 18.47 -12.58
CA VAL A 173 35.96 17.28 -12.75
C VAL A 173 37.42 17.74 -12.85
N THR A 174 38.32 17.13 -12.08
CA THR A 174 39.73 17.55 -12.01
C THR A 174 40.64 16.32 -11.95
N PRO A 175 41.62 16.18 -12.89
CA PRO A 175 41.79 16.99 -14.08
C PRO A 175 40.61 16.84 -15.04
N ASN A 176 40.36 17.86 -15.88
CA ASN A 176 39.27 17.83 -16.88
C ASN A 176 39.78 17.47 -18.29
N THR A 177 41.03 17.07 -18.41
CA THR A 177 41.68 16.60 -19.65
C THR A 177 42.52 15.36 -19.38
N GLY A 178 42.71 14.54 -20.43
CA GLY A 178 43.57 13.36 -20.35
C GLY A 178 43.74 12.68 -21.71
N PRO A 179 44.58 11.65 -21.79
CA PRO A 179 44.91 10.97 -23.07
C PRO A 179 43.72 10.19 -23.63
N VAL A 180 43.66 10.05 -24.93
CA VAL A 180 42.62 9.28 -25.67
C VAL A 180 42.57 7.81 -25.24
N THR A 181 43.67 7.28 -24.73
CA THR A 181 43.77 5.90 -24.20
C THR A 181 43.03 5.73 -22.87
N GLY A 182 42.57 6.81 -22.23
CA GLY A 182 41.97 6.77 -20.91
C GLY A 182 42.97 6.53 -19.77
N GLY A 183 42.51 6.00 -18.65
CA GLY A 183 43.35 5.70 -17.48
C GLY A 183 43.62 6.89 -16.57
N THR A 184 43.09 8.06 -16.87
CA THR A 184 43.22 9.26 -15.99
C THR A 184 42.33 9.11 -14.75
N THR A 185 42.96 9.19 -13.58
CA THR A 185 42.19 9.29 -12.33
C THR A 185 41.71 10.72 -12.14
N VAL A 186 40.41 10.91 -12.09
CA VAL A 186 39.76 12.21 -11.88
C VAL A 186 39.03 12.27 -10.56
N THR A 187 38.97 13.47 -9.98
CA THR A 187 38.09 13.79 -8.88
C THR A 187 36.88 14.54 -9.42
N ILE A 188 35.69 14.02 -9.18
CA ILE A 188 34.40 14.64 -9.49
C ILE A 188 33.89 15.25 -8.21
N SER A 189 33.61 16.55 -8.23
CA SER A 189 33.01 17.27 -7.09
C SER A 189 31.56 17.66 -7.38
N GLY A 190 30.75 17.67 -6.32
CA GLY A 190 29.32 17.96 -6.45
C GLY A 190 28.56 17.76 -5.15
N THR A 191 27.32 17.29 -5.21
CA THR A 191 26.50 16.93 -4.04
C THR A 191 25.62 15.71 -4.33
N GLY A 192 25.16 15.02 -3.29
CA GLY A 192 24.22 13.92 -3.43
C GLY A 192 24.85 12.64 -4.01
N PHE A 193 26.14 12.42 -3.81
CA PHE A 193 26.86 11.28 -4.36
C PHE A 193 26.70 10.00 -3.53
N THR A 194 26.16 10.13 -2.32
CA THR A 194 25.88 8.94 -1.48
C THR A 194 24.93 7.97 -2.21
N GLY A 195 25.36 6.73 -2.35
CA GLY A 195 24.59 5.71 -3.06
C GLY A 195 24.69 5.81 -4.59
N ALA A 196 25.63 6.57 -5.15
CA ALA A 196 25.86 6.59 -6.59
C ALA A 196 26.20 5.19 -7.10
N THR A 197 25.56 4.80 -8.19
CA THR A 197 25.64 3.46 -8.78
C THR A 197 26.41 3.44 -10.09
N GLY A 198 26.73 4.61 -10.67
CA GLY A 198 27.45 4.69 -11.93
C GLY A 198 28.09 6.05 -12.17
N VAL A 199 29.23 6.03 -12.87
CA VAL A 199 29.90 7.20 -13.45
C VAL A 199 30.18 6.89 -14.89
N SER A 200 29.90 7.82 -15.81
CA SER A 200 30.17 7.65 -17.24
C SER A 200 30.81 8.89 -17.83
N PHE A 201 31.61 8.67 -18.88
CA PHE A 201 32.26 9.68 -19.71
C PHE A 201 31.65 9.56 -21.12
N GLY A 202 30.74 10.44 -21.47
CA GLY A 202 29.89 10.28 -22.65
C GLY A 202 28.99 9.03 -22.49
N LEU A 203 29.10 8.11 -23.44
CA LEU A 203 28.34 6.86 -23.41
C LEU A 203 29.09 5.70 -22.72
N LEU A 204 30.36 5.89 -22.35
CA LEU A 204 31.20 4.83 -21.81
C LEU A 204 31.25 4.92 -20.27
N PRO A 205 31.04 3.81 -19.55
CA PRO A 205 31.21 3.78 -18.12
C PRO A 205 32.66 4.03 -17.73
N ALA A 206 32.88 4.66 -16.58
CA ALA A 206 34.21 4.73 -15.97
C ALA A 206 34.79 3.31 -15.80
N VAL A 207 36.10 3.18 -15.96
CA VAL A 207 36.80 1.90 -15.71
C VAL A 207 36.61 1.44 -14.27
N SER A 208 36.65 2.40 -13.35
CA SER A 208 36.30 2.22 -11.95
C SER A 208 35.91 3.56 -11.33
N PHE A 209 35.14 3.52 -10.23
CA PHE A 209 34.88 4.70 -9.41
C PHE A 209 34.72 4.33 -7.95
N THR A 210 34.95 5.32 -7.07
CA THR A 210 34.74 5.19 -5.63
C THR A 210 34.08 6.45 -5.13
N VAL A 211 32.96 6.32 -4.41
CA VAL A 211 32.31 7.40 -3.68
C VAL A 211 33.11 7.66 -2.41
N VAL A 212 33.83 8.78 -2.37
CA VAL A 212 34.65 9.19 -1.22
C VAL A 212 33.80 9.83 -0.14
N SER A 213 32.83 10.65 -0.57
CA SER A 213 31.88 11.33 0.32
C SER A 213 30.63 11.73 -0.47
N ASP A 214 29.65 12.33 0.19
CA ASP A 214 28.47 12.90 -0.48
C ASP A 214 28.80 13.98 -1.52
N THR A 215 30.02 14.56 -1.44
CA THR A 215 30.44 15.66 -2.29
C THR A 215 31.60 15.32 -3.21
N GLN A 216 32.13 14.08 -3.16
CA GLN A 216 33.33 13.69 -3.91
C GLN A 216 33.26 12.25 -4.39
N ILE A 217 33.55 12.05 -5.68
CA ILE A 217 33.81 10.75 -6.32
C ILE A 217 35.20 10.80 -6.96
N THR A 218 35.97 9.72 -6.81
CA THR A 218 37.13 9.45 -7.68
C THR A 218 36.74 8.45 -8.74
N ALA A 219 37.17 8.68 -10.00
CA ALA A 219 36.86 7.79 -11.11
C ALA A 219 38.05 7.67 -12.06
N VAL A 220 38.18 6.54 -12.76
CA VAL A 220 39.19 6.32 -13.81
C VAL A 220 38.51 6.38 -15.16
N THR A 221 39.00 7.26 -16.04
CA THR A 221 38.41 7.46 -17.37
C THR A 221 38.60 6.26 -18.29
N PRO A 222 37.59 5.87 -19.09
CA PRO A 222 37.77 4.92 -20.20
C PRO A 222 38.56 5.59 -21.33
N ALA A 223 38.97 4.82 -22.33
CA ALA A 223 39.45 5.38 -23.60
C ALA A 223 38.34 6.17 -24.28
N GLY A 224 38.68 7.29 -24.93
CA GLY A 224 37.69 8.16 -25.54
C GLY A 224 38.30 9.18 -26.48
N ILE A 225 37.47 9.99 -27.11
CA ILE A 225 37.86 11.06 -28.02
C ILE A 225 37.02 12.31 -27.82
N GLY A 226 37.65 13.48 -28.01
CA GLY A 226 36.97 14.76 -27.95
C GLY A 226 36.47 15.13 -26.55
N SER A 227 35.53 16.07 -26.47
CA SER A 227 34.97 16.52 -25.22
C SER A 227 33.63 15.81 -24.95
N VAL A 228 33.53 15.15 -23.83
CA VAL A 228 32.36 14.33 -23.46
C VAL A 228 31.78 14.78 -22.12
N PRO A 229 30.47 14.70 -21.93
CA PRO A 229 29.86 14.97 -20.65
C PRO A 229 30.24 13.89 -19.64
N VAL A 230 30.52 14.28 -18.39
CA VAL A 230 30.62 13.38 -17.26
C VAL A 230 29.24 13.25 -16.62
N THR A 231 28.80 12.03 -16.37
CA THR A 231 27.52 11.76 -15.72
C THR A 231 27.71 10.92 -14.46
N VAL A 232 26.92 11.23 -13.44
CA VAL A 232 26.80 10.42 -12.21
C VAL A 232 25.38 9.95 -12.07
N THR A 233 25.20 8.63 -11.93
CA THR A 233 23.89 8.00 -11.69
C THR A 233 23.78 7.65 -10.23
N GLY A 234 22.71 8.09 -9.58
CA GLY A 234 22.40 7.76 -8.20
C GLY A 234 20.93 7.40 -8.02
N PRO A 235 20.51 7.02 -6.81
CA PRO A 235 19.12 6.64 -6.53
C PRO A 235 18.11 7.78 -6.76
N GLY A 236 18.57 9.04 -6.73
CA GLY A 236 17.75 10.22 -7.04
C GLY A 236 17.63 10.53 -8.53
N GLY A 237 18.42 9.89 -9.38
CA GLY A 237 18.46 10.16 -10.84
C GLY A 237 19.87 10.32 -11.39
N ILE A 238 19.97 10.90 -12.58
CA ILE A 238 21.22 11.13 -13.31
C ILE A 238 21.55 12.62 -13.30
N ALA A 239 22.79 12.95 -12.97
CA ALA A 239 23.35 14.29 -13.05
C ALA A 239 24.38 14.38 -14.19
N SER A 240 24.45 15.51 -14.85
CA SER A 240 25.49 15.90 -15.83
C SER A 240 25.69 17.40 -15.76
N GLY A 241 26.68 17.92 -16.46
CA GLY A 241 26.92 19.39 -16.51
C GLY A 241 28.38 19.78 -16.51
N VAL A 242 29.29 18.81 -16.29
CA VAL A 242 30.75 19.00 -16.42
C VAL A 242 31.26 18.15 -17.56
N PHE A 243 32.38 18.56 -18.16
CA PHE A 243 32.94 17.90 -19.34
C PHE A 243 34.39 17.44 -19.06
N PHE A 244 34.74 16.33 -19.65
CA PHE A 244 36.12 15.82 -19.73
C PHE A 244 36.56 15.78 -21.18
N THR A 245 37.82 16.26 -21.48
CA THR A 245 38.34 16.34 -22.84
C THR A 245 39.49 15.37 -23.02
N TYR A 246 39.36 14.51 -24.00
CA TYR A 246 40.41 13.59 -24.43
C TYR A 246 41.31 14.28 -25.47
N SER A 247 42.65 14.33 -25.23
CA SER A 247 43.63 14.98 -26.08
C SER A 247 44.89 14.15 -26.26
#